data_1712529f9b5eb0821515e44b2d93e11f
#
_entry.id   1712529f9b5eb0821515e44b2d93e11f
#
_cell.length_a   1.000
_cell.length_b   1.000
_cell.length_c   1.000
_cell.angle_alpha   90.00
_cell.angle_beta   90.00
_cell.angle_gamma   90.00
#
_symmetry.space_group_name_H-M   'P 1'
#
loop_
_entity.id
_entity.type
_entity.pdbx_description
1 polymer ?
#
loop_
_entity_poly.entity_id
_entity_poly.type
_entity_poly.pdbx_seq_one_letter_code
_entity_poly.pdbx_strand_id
1 'polypeptide(L)'
;KKIKKAIITGVTGQDGSYLAQFLLSMGYEVHGIVRRASFEDEQKLNNIKNIKDQLTLHEGSLSDHLVTFKIFSKVMPDECYHLAASSFVNYSFNNEFETMNNNFHSTHYLLSTIREVKKDCKFYFAGSSEMFGEPNVSPQTEDTPFNPKSIYGISKVASHYLVKNYREKENLFACTGIMYNHESSRRGSQFVTKKIISSAVKIKLGIQDKLYLGNLEAKRDWGYAPDYVKAMWKVLQADKADDFILATGKLSSVREFLDITFSYLDLSYKDYVEIDPKFFRASERNPLCGNSSKIKNIIGWENTKSLEYIIKEMMDNEMLKYKTK
;
A
#
# COMPACT_ATOMS: atom_id res chain seq x y z
N LYS A 1 20.19 -24.85 -5.81
CA LYS A 1 19.85 -23.41 -5.81
C LYS A 1 19.46 -23.02 -4.40
N LYS A 2 20.15 -22.01 -3.82
CA LYS A 2 19.83 -21.54 -2.47
C LYS A 2 18.42 -20.92 -2.45
N ILE A 3 17.57 -21.31 -1.50
CA ILE A 3 16.26 -20.72 -1.30
C ILE A 3 16.44 -19.33 -0.70
N LYS A 4 15.86 -18.32 -1.34
CA LYS A 4 15.85 -16.94 -0.81
C LYS A 4 14.86 -16.81 0.32
N LYS A 5 15.23 -16.04 1.34
CA LYS A 5 14.39 -15.73 2.49
C LYS A 5 13.97 -14.25 2.45
N ALA A 6 12.69 -14.02 2.61
CA ALA A 6 12.13 -12.68 2.69
C ALA A 6 11.42 -12.45 4.02
N ILE A 7 11.60 -11.26 4.59
CA ILE A 7 10.78 -10.77 5.70
C ILE A 7 9.83 -9.70 5.14
N ILE A 8 8.54 -9.83 5.44
CA ILE A 8 7.52 -8.85 5.10
C ILE A 8 6.94 -8.29 6.41
N THR A 9 7.08 -6.99 6.61
CA THR A 9 6.32 -6.29 7.65
C THR A 9 4.95 -5.92 7.10
N GLY A 10 3.90 -6.01 7.91
CA GLY A 10 2.55 -5.78 7.42
C GLY A 10 2.02 -6.88 6.50
N VAL A 11 2.42 -8.11 6.72
CA VAL A 11 2.10 -9.27 5.88
C VAL A 11 0.60 -9.56 5.80
N THR A 12 -0.20 -9.15 6.78
CA THR A 12 -1.65 -9.35 6.82
C THR A 12 -2.44 -8.26 6.08
N GLY A 13 -1.78 -7.17 5.70
CA GLY A 13 -2.39 -6.09 4.93
C GLY A 13 -2.66 -6.47 3.47
N GLN A 14 -3.29 -5.57 2.73
CA GLN A 14 -3.54 -5.79 1.30
C GLN A 14 -2.25 -6.14 0.56
N ASP A 15 -1.26 -5.24 0.59
CA ASP A 15 -0.02 -5.41 -0.17
C ASP A 15 0.82 -6.56 0.36
N GLY A 16 0.96 -6.65 1.68
CA GLY A 16 1.75 -7.69 2.33
C GLY A 16 1.25 -9.10 2.02
N SER A 17 -0.06 -9.29 2.01
CA SER A 17 -0.67 -10.58 1.71
C SER A 17 -0.50 -10.98 0.24
N TYR A 18 -0.66 -10.06 -0.70
CA TYR A 18 -0.39 -10.33 -2.13
C TYR A 18 1.10 -10.57 -2.38
N LEU A 19 1.97 -9.80 -1.74
CA LEU A 19 3.41 -10.00 -1.87
C LEU A 19 3.84 -11.38 -1.33
N ALA A 20 3.31 -11.77 -0.17
CA ALA A 20 3.57 -13.10 0.39
C ALA A 20 3.16 -14.22 -0.58
N GLN A 21 1.97 -14.13 -1.15
CA GLN A 21 1.50 -15.09 -2.16
C GLN A 21 2.44 -15.13 -3.37
N PHE A 22 2.84 -13.97 -3.85
CA PHE A 22 3.72 -13.85 -5.02
C PHE A 22 5.11 -14.45 -4.73
N LEU A 23 5.72 -14.11 -3.60
CA LEU A 23 7.04 -14.63 -3.23
C LEU A 23 7.03 -16.13 -2.98
N LEU A 24 5.98 -16.67 -2.36
CA LEU A 24 5.81 -18.12 -2.23
C LEU A 24 5.75 -18.81 -3.60
N SER A 25 5.03 -18.22 -4.56
CA SER A 25 4.97 -18.76 -5.94
C SER A 25 6.33 -18.74 -6.64
N MET A 26 7.23 -17.85 -6.22
CA MET A 26 8.60 -17.74 -6.73
C MET A 26 9.59 -18.66 -5.99
N GLY A 27 9.12 -19.46 -5.03
CA GLY A 27 9.95 -20.38 -4.28
C GLY A 27 10.69 -19.79 -3.08
N TYR A 28 10.28 -18.61 -2.60
CA TYR A 28 10.86 -18.00 -1.40
C TYR A 28 10.37 -18.69 -0.13
N GLU A 29 11.24 -18.69 0.88
CA GLU A 29 10.84 -18.87 2.27
C GLU A 29 10.38 -17.51 2.81
N VAL A 30 9.10 -17.38 3.17
CA VAL A 30 8.48 -16.11 3.53
C VAL A 30 8.19 -16.06 5.02
N HIS A 31 8.73 -15.00 5.65
CA HIS A 31 8.52 -14.67 7.06
C HIS A 31 7.71 -13.37 7.17
N GLY A 32 6.79 -13.32 8.09
CA GLY A 32 6.03 -12.11 8.42
C GLY A 32 6.26 -11.68 9.85
N ILE A 33 6.31 -10.38 10.10
CA ILE A 33 6.29 -9.81 11.45
C ILE A 33 4.90 -9.29 11.70
N VAL A 34 4.25 -9.75 12.76
CA VAL A 34 2.85 -9.47 13.07
C VAL A 34 2.73 -9.04 14.53
N ARG A 35 2.01 -7.93 14.77
CA ARG A 35 1.67 -7.52 16.13
C ARG A 35 0.68 -8.50 16.74
N ARG A 36 0.73 -8.68 18.07
CA ARG A 36 -0.19 -9.56 18.80
C ARG A 36 -1.67 -9.27 18.49
N ALA A 37 -2.06 -8.00 18.48
CA ALA A 37 -3.43 -7.59 18.16
C ALA A 37 -3.89 -8.05 16.75
N SER A 38 -2.97 -8.24 15.81
CA SER A 38 -3.30 -8.72 14.47
C SER A 38 -3.55 -10.23 14.42
N PHE A 39 -3.03 -11.01 15.37
CA PHE A 39 -3.38 -12.43 15.53
C PHE A 39 -4.81 -12.64 16.03
N GLU A 40 -5.37 -11.61 16.68
CA GLU A 40 -6.73 -11.60 17.22
C GLU A 40 -7.75 -11.02 16.20
N ASP A 41 -7.29 -10.47 15.08
CA ASP A 41 -8.12 -9.86 14.04
C ASP A 41 -8.36 -10.85 12.89
N GLU A 42 -9.52 -11.50 12.92
CA GLU A 42 -9.91 -12.46 11.89
C GLU A 42 -9.96 -11.88 10.47
N GLN A 43 -10.32 -10.59 10.32
CA GLN A 43 -10.37 -9.96 9.00
C GLN A 43 -8.98 -9.83 8.39
N LYS A 44 -7.97 -9.47 9.22
CA LYS A 44 -6.58 -9.39 8.77
C LYS A 44 -6.02 -10.77 8.47
N LEU A 45 -6.27 -11.75 9.33
CA LEU A 45 -5.85 -13.13 9.10
C LEU A 45 -6.50 -13.73 7.86
N ASN A 46 -7.69 -13.27 7.50
CA ASN A 46 -8.41 -13.73 6.32
C ASN A 46 -7.64 -13.48 5.02
N ASN A 47 -6.87 -12.38 4.94
CA ASN A 47 -6.04 -12.09 3.76
C ASN A 47 -4.95 -13.13 3.51
N ILE A 48 -4.51 -13.84 4.54
CA ILE A 48 -3.44 -14.85 4.46
C ILE A 48 -3.92 -16.27 4.74
N LYS A 49 -5.23 -16.50 4.94
CA LYS A 49 -5.77 -17.79 5.36
C LYS A 49 -5.34 -18.98 4.47
N ASN A 50 -5.25 -18.73 3.16
CA ASN A 50 -4.93 -19.78 2.18
C ASN A 50 -3.44 -20.09 2.12
N ILE A 51 -2.59 -19.26 2.71
CA ILE A 51 -1.13 -19.41 2.68
C ILE A 51 -0.50 -19.46 4.07
N LYS A 52 -1.31 -19.36 5.13
CA LYS A 52 -0.83 -19.25 6.51
C LYS A 52 0.13 -20.37 6.88
N ASP A 53 -0.16 -21.59 6.47
CA ASP A 53 0.67 -22.76 6.77
C ASP A 53 2.01 -22.78 6.02
N GLN A 54 2.14 -21.95 4.98
CA GLN A 54 3.35 -21.77 4.20
C GLN A 54 4.22 -20.61 4.69
N LEU A 55 3.71 -19.81 5.63
CA LEU A 55 4.39 -18.66 6.20
C LEU A 55 4.97 -18.99 7.58
N THR A 56 6.10 -18.37 7.90
CA THR A 56 6.59 -18.30 9.27
C THR A 56 6.26 -16.94 9.85
N LEU A 57 5.35 -16.90 10.80
CA LEU A 57 4.92 -15.66 11.44
C LEU A 57 5.66 -15.45 12.76
N HIS A 58 6.21 -14.25 12.92
CA HIS A 58 6.90 -13.81 14.14
C HIS A 58 6.04 -12.75 14.82
N GLU A 59 5.71 -12.97 16.09
CA GLU A 59 5.04 -11.96 16.90
C GLU A 59 6.05 -10.90 17.34
N GLY A 60 5.76 -9.63 17.08
CA GLY A 60 6.61 -8.54 17.49
C GLY A 60 6.10 -7.17 17.10
N SER A 61 6.47 -6.17 17.87
CA SER A 61 6.23 -4.76 17.55
C SER A 61 7.47 -4.18 16.87
N LEU A 62 7.28 -3.51 15.71
CA LEU A 62 8.36 -2.83 15.00
C LEU A 62 8.87 -1.57 15.71
N SER A 63 8.17 -1.12 16.75
CA SER A 63 8.65 -0.06 17.64
C SER A 63 9.62 -0.57 18.70
N ASP A 64 9.83 -1.88 18.79
CA ASP A 64 10.81 -2.53 19.65
C ASP A 64 12.03 -2.97 18.84
N HIS A 65 13.12 -2.22 18.95
CA HIS A 65 14.36 -2.48 18.20
C HIS A 65 14.97 -3.85 18.56
N LEU A 66 14.90 -4.25 19.83
CA LEU A 66 15.46 -5.54 20.27
C LEU A 66 14.72 -6.72 19.63
N VAL A 67 13.40 -6.66 19.55
CA VAL A 67 12.59 -7.69 18.90
C VAL A 67 12.95 -7.81 17.41
N THR A 68 13.04 -6.67 16.72
CA THR A 68 13.46 -6.62 15.32
C THR A 68 14.84 -7.26 15.13
N PHE A 69 15.80 -6.89 15.99
CA PHE A 69 17.15 -7.44 15.95
C PHE A 69 17.16 -8.98 16.14
N LYS A 70 16.40 -9.48 17.11
CA LYS A 70 16.29 -10.94 17.37
C LYS A 70 15.70 -11.70 16.18
N ILE A 71 14.65 -11.18 15.57
CA ILE A 71 14.00 -11.81 14.42
C ILE A 71 14.97 -11.87 13.24
N PHE A 72 15.64 -10.76 12.91
CA PHE A 72 16.60 -10.71 11.82
C PHE A 72 17.81 -11.62 12.06
N SER A 73 18.31 -11.68 13.28
CA SER A 73 19.42 -12.57 13.66
C SER A 73 19.06 -14.05 13.48
N LYS A 74 17.82 -14.40 13.74
CA LYS A 74 17.31 -15.77 13.58
C LYS A 74 17.05 -16.12 12.10
N VAL A 75 16.42 -15.22 11.37
CA VAL A 75 16.00 -15.47 9.97
C VAL A 75 17.14 -15.29 8.99
N MET A 76 17.98 -14.28 9.18
CA MET A 76 19.03 -13.87 8.23
C MET A 76 18.48 -13.69 6.82
N PRO A 77 17.55 -12.73 6.61
CA PRO A 77 16.84 -12.60 5.34
C PRO A 77 17.72 -12.07 4.20
N ASP A 78 17.41 -12.49 2.99
CA ASP A 78 18.01 -11.96 1.76
C ASP A 78 17.31 -10.67 1.31
N GLU A 79 16.03 -10.53 1.62
CA GLU A 79 15.20 -9.37 1.27
C GLU A 79 14.26 -9.02 2.42
N CYS A 80 14.04 -7.73 2.62
CA CYS A 80 13.09 -7.19 3.58
C CYS A 80 12.16 -6.19 2.88
N TYR A 81 10.87 -6.45 2.95
CA TYR A 81 9.82 -5.58 2.42
C TYR A 81 9.08 -4.92 3.58
N HIS A 82 9.33 -3.64 3.78
CA HIS A 82 8.74 -2.88 4.88
C HIS A 82 7.46 -2.20 4.43
N LEU A 83 6.33 -2.88 4.63
CA LEU A 83 4.99 -2.45 4.22
C LEU A 83 4.11 -2.05 5.40
N ALA A 84 4.51 -2.37 6.64
CA ALA A 84 3.76 -2.01 7.83
C ALA A 84 3.81 -0.49 8.06
N ALA A 85 2.64 0.11 8.13
CA ALA A 85 2.48 1.52 8.43
C ALA A 85 1.03 1.84 8.82
N SER A 86 0.85 2.98 9.50
CA SER A 86 -0.46 3.61 9.57
C SER A 86 -0.71 4.30 8.25
N SER A 87 -1.48 3.68 7.35
CA SER A 87 -1.64 4.11 5.96
C SER A 87 -2.84 5.03 5.72
N PHE A 88 -3.72 5.19 6.71
CA PHE A 88 -4.90 6.04 6.58
C PHE A 88 -4.61 7.43 7.14
N VAL A 89 -4.61 8.43 6.26
CA VAL A 89 -4.21 9.81 6.57
C VAL A 89 -5.01 10.43 7.72
N ASN A 90 -6.30 10.14 7.82
CA ASN A 90 -7.16 10.70 8.88
C ASN A 90 -6.77 10.19 10.29
N TYR A 91 -6.21 8.99 10.41
CA TYR A 91 -5.70 8.49 11.68
C TYR A 91 -4.53 9.33 12.20
N SER A 92 -3.69 9.84 11.30
CA SER A 92 -2.51 10.60 11.70
C SER A 92 -2.83 11.91 12.40
N PHE A 93 -4.00 12.51 12.15
CA PHE A 93 -4.44 13.71 12.86
C PHE A 93 -4.77 13.46 14.33
N ASN A 94 -5.23 12.26 14.67
CA ASN A 94 -5.62 11.89 16.03
C ASN A 94 -4.47 11.28 16.83
N ASN A 95 -3.48 10.68 16.15
CA ASN A 95 -2.39 9.88 16.74
C ASN A 95 -1.04 10.21 16.09
N GLU A 96 -0.62 11.48 16.13
CA GLU A 96 0.62 11.93 15.48
C GLU A 96 1.87 11.18 15.97
N PHE A 97 2.01 11.04 17.28
CA PHE A 97 3.20 10.38 17.85
C PHE A 97 3.25 8.89 17.52
N GLU A 98 2.11 8.22 17.55
CA GLU A 98 2.00 6.82 17.16
C GLU A 98 2.33 6.65 15.67
N THR A 99 1.85 7.55 14.83
CA THR A 99 2.16 7.55 13.39
C THR A 99 3.66 7.69 13.14
N MET A 100 4.33 8.62 13.84
CA MET A 100 5.79 8.76 13.74
C MET A 100 6.53 7.53 14.23
N ASN A 101 6.12 6.96 15.36
CA ASN A 101 6.74 5.74 15.89
C ASN A 101 6.57 4.56 14.94
N ASN A 102 5.38 4.34 14.42
CA ASN A 102 5.08 3.22 13.55
C ASN A 102 5.69 3.36 12.16
N ASN A 103 5.83 4.58 11.64
CA ASN A 103 6.29 4.80 10.27
C ASN A 103 7.77 5.16 10.21
N PHE A 104 8.25 6.05 11.07
CA PHE A 104 9.62 6.55 11.02
C PHE A 104 10.59 5.71 11.85
N HIS A 105 10.33 5.55 13.14
CA HIS A 105 11.25 4.81 14.01
C HIS A 105 11.37 3.34 13.62
N SER A 106 10.28 2.71 13.20
CA SER A 106 10.31 1.33 12.72
C SER A 106 11.22 1.17 11.49
N THR A 107 11.16 2.11 10.56
CA THR A 107 12.03 2.13 9.37
C THR A 107 13.50 2.24 9.79
N HIS A 108 13.80 3.13 10.74
CA HIS A 108 15.16 3.30 11.24
C HIS A 108 15.68 2.03 11.92
N TYR A 109 14.87 1.40 12.76
CA TYR A 109 15.25 0.16 13.44
C TYR A 109 15.53 -0.97 12.45
N LEU A 110 14.73 -1.11 11.40
CA LEU A 110 14.96 -2.11 10.35
C LEU A 110 16.26 -1.86 9.59
N LEU A 111 16.50 -0.64 9.15
CA LEU A 111 17.73 -0.29 8.43
C LEU A 111 18.97 -0.49 9.29
N SER A 112 18.94 -0.06 10.54
CA SER A 112 20.01 -0.26 11.51
C SER A 112 20.28 -1.75 11.76
N THR A 113 19.22 -2.54 11.92
CA THR A 113 19.33 -3.98 12.11
C THR A 113 19.96 -4.67 10.90
N ILE A 114 19.55 -4.32 9.69
CA ILE A 114 20.14 -4.85 8.45
C ILE A 114 21.63 -4.53 8.38
N ARG A 115 22.01 -3.29 8.65
CA ARG A 115 23.41 -2.90 8.68
C ARG A 115 24.25 -3.76 9.62
N GLU A 116 23.75 -4.05 10.82
CA GLU A 116 24.49 -4.78 11.83
C GLU A 116 24.46 -6.31 11.65
N VAL A 117 23.32 -6.86 11.20
CA VAL A 117 23.06 -8.31 11.21
C VAL A 117 23.29 -8.95 9.83
N LYS A 118 22.82 -8.32 8.78
CA LYS A 118 22.80 -8.90 7.42
C LYS A 118 22.91 -7.80 6.36
N LYS A 119 24.09 -7.20 6.24
CA LYS A 119 24.33 -6.02 5.41
C LYS A 119 24.00 -6.22 3.92
N ASP A 120 24.02 -7.43 3.42
CA ASP A 120 23.64 -7.77 2.05
C ASP A 120 22.11 -8.01 1.86
N CYS A 121 21.33 -7.91 2.92
CA CYS A 121 19.87 -7.92 2.81
C CYS A 121 19.39 -6.70 2.05
N LYS A 122 18.64 -6.93 0.97
CA LYS A 122 18.02 -5.86 0.18
C LYS A 122 16.76 -5.36 0.86
N PHE A 123 16.57 -4.06 0.92
CA PHE A 123 15.49 -3.41 1.65
C PHE A 123 14.59 -2.61 0.71
N TYR A 124 13.28 -2.88 0.79
CA TYR A 124 12.24 -2.11 0.11
C TYR A 124 11.42 -1.32 1.14
N PHE A 125 11.33 -0.01 0.93
CA PHE A 125 10.49 0.89 1.71
C PHE A 125 9.24 1.28 0.91
N ALA A 126 8.07 1.09 1.50
CA ALA A 126 6.80 1.50 0.93
C ALA A 126 6.57 3.01 1.15
N GLY A 127 6.99 3.81 0.19
CA GLY A 127 6.66 5.22 0.11
C GLY A 127 5.25 5.43 -0.42
N SER A 128 4.79 6.67 -0.40
CA SER A 128 3.42 7.06 -0.76
C SER A 128 3.41 8.36 -1.55
N SER A 129 2.45 8.52 -2.45
CA SER A 129 2.18 9.78 -3.13
C SER A 129 1.88 10.94 -2.16
N GLU A 130 1.44 10.64 -0.94
CA GLU A 130 1.25 11.63 0.13
C GLU A 130 2.54 12.35 0.54
N MET A 131 3.70 11.81 0.16
CA MET A 131 4.99 12.50 0.30
C MET A 131 5.03 13.77 -0.55
N PHE A 132 4.39 13.77 -1.71
CA PHE A 132 4.25 14.97 -2.55
C PHE A 132 3.22 15.94 -1.98
N GLY A 133 2.16 15.44 -1.34
CA GLY A 133 1.13 16.24 -0.64
C GLY A 133 0.42 17.25 -1.55
N GLU A 134 0.86 18.49 -1.52
CA GLU A 134 0.44 19.55 -2.44
C GLU A 134 1.60 19.90 -3.38
N PRO A 135 1.83 19.11 -4.45
CA PRO A 135 2.97 19.32 -5.34
C PRO A 135 2.81 20.58 -6.20
N ASN A 136 3.94 21.11 -6.67
CA ASN A 136 3.95 22.27 -7.56
C ASN A 136 3.70 21.90 -9.04
N VAL A 137 3.63 20.62 -9.37
CA VAL A 137 3.45 20.11 -10.73
C VAL A 137 2.69 18.80 -10.72
N SER A 138 1.97 18.50 -11.79
CA SER A 138 1.33 17.21 -12.05
C SER A 138 1.50 16.86 -13.54
N PRO A 139 1.86 15.60 -13.90
CA PRO A 139 2.21 14.50 -13.01
C PRO A 139 3.54 14.69 -12.29
N GLN A 140 3.72 14.00 -11.16
CA GLN A 140 4.97 14.04 -10.40
C GLN A 140 5.97 13.02 -10.96
N THR A 141 7.26 13.36 -10.86
CA THR A 141 8.39 12.48 -11.14
C THR A 141 9.20 12.25 -9.87
N GLU A 142 10.21 11.39 -9.94
CA GLU A 142 11.15 11.17 -8.84
C GLU A 142 11.92 12.44 -8.44
N ASP A 143 12.00 13.42 -9.33
CA ASP A 143 12.67 14.72 -9.09
C ASP A 143 11.74 15.81 -8.57
N THR A 144 10.43 15.57 -8.54
CA THR A 144 9.46 16.53 -8.01
C THR A 144 9.70 16.75 -6.51
N PRO A 145 9.80 18.00 -6.04
CA PRO A 145 9.98 18.28 -4.62
C PRO A 145 8.81 17.74 -3.78
N PHE A 146 9.15 17.16 -2.63
CA PHE A 146 8.14 16.74 -1.65
C PHE A 146 7.52 17.97 -0.97
N ASN A 147 6.22 17.88 -0.70
CA ASN A 147 5.49 18.91 0.04
C ASN A 147 4.37 18.28 0.88
N PRO A 148 4.72 17.40 1.84
CA PRO A 148 3.73 16.67 2.62
C PRO A 148 2.85 17.60 3.44
N LYS A 149 1.57 17.24 3.62
CA LYS A 149 0.55 18.03 4.34
C LYS A 149 -0.09 17.26 5.50
N SER A 150 0.49 16.13 5.89
CA SER A 150 0.01 15.33 7.03
C SER A 150 1.20 14.72 7.77
N ILE A 151 0.98 14.34 9.03
CA ILE A 151 2.00 13.61 9.80
C ILE A 151 2.36 12.30 9.09
N TYR A 152 1.39 11.62 8.51
CA TYR A 152 1.62 10.44 7.68
C TYR A 152 2.60 10.74 6.53
N GLY A 153 2.31 11.75 5.72
CA GLY A 153 3.19 12.16 4.62
C GLY A 153 4.58 12.57 5.10
N ILE A 154 4.67 13.33 6.18
CA ILE A 154 5.94 13.75 6.81
C ILE A 154 6.72 12.52 7.27
N SER A 155 6.08 11.56 7.92
CA SER A 155 6.74 10.33 8.38
C SER A 155 7.32 9.52 7.23
N LYS A 156 6.62 9.48 6.11
CA LYS A 156 7.08 8.80 4.88
C LYS A 156 8.25 9.52 4.22
N VAL A 157 8.23 10.85 4.17
CA VAL A 157 9.35 11.65 3.65
C VAL A 157 10.60 11.46 4.52
N ALA A 158 10.46 11.55 5.84
CA ALA A 158 11.57 11.34 6.77
C ALA A 158 12.16 9.93 6.61
N SER A 159 11.32 8.91 6.54
CA SER A 159 11.75 7.52 6.32
C SER A 159 12.45 7.32 4.98
N HIS A 160 11.96 7.96 3.93
CA HIS A 160 12.59 7.95 2.61
C HIS A 160 14.02 8.52 2.67
N TYR A 161 14.23 9.62 3.37
CA TYR A 161 15.57 10.19 3.55
C TYR A 161 16.49 9.29 4.37
N LEU A 162 15.96 8.53 5.33
CA LEU A 162 16.74 7.47 6.00
C LEU A 162 17.18 6.39 5.00
N VAL A 163 16.26 5.90 4.19
CA VAL A 163 16.56 4.89 3.15
C VAL A 163 17.68 5.39 2.25
N LYS A 164 17.55 6.61 1.75
CA LYS A 164 18.56 7.23 0.88
C LYS A 164 19.91 7.38 1.58
N ASN A 165 19.91 7.81 2.83
CA ASN A 165 21.12 7.97 3.63
C ASN A 165 21.83 6.63 3.83
N TYR A 166 21.12 5.58 4.21
CA TYR A 166 21.69 4.24 4.38
C TYR A 166 22.22 3.67 3.07
N ARG A 167 21.55 3.94 1.95
CA ARG A 167 22.06 3.56 0.61
C ARG A 167 23.36 4.28 0.28
N GLU A 168 23.45 5.58 0.49
CA GLU A 168 24.60 6.40 0.10
C GLU A 168 25.78 6.29 1.05
N LYS A 169 25.53 6.21 2.37
CA LYS A 169 26.56 6.23 3.40
C LYS A 169 26.99 4.85 3.89
N GLU A 170 26.05 3.90 3.93
CA GLU A 170 26.30 2.57 4.47
C GLU A 170 26.37 1.50 3.36
N ASN A 171 26.21 1.87 2.11
CA ASN A 171 26.21 0.96 0.96
C ASN A 171 25.16 -0.16 1.06
N LEU A 172 24.03 0.10 1.70
CA LEU A 172 22.92 -0.84 1.69
C LEU A 172 22.18 -0.79 0.35
N PHE A 173 21.71 -1.95 -0.10
CA PHE A 173 20.76 -2.00 -1.21
C PHE A 173 19.37 -1.66 -0.66
N ALA A 174 19.10 -0.38 -0.54
CA ALA A 174 17.85 0.14 0.05
C ALA A 174 17.14 1.04 -0.97
N CYS A 175 15.87 0.72 -1.24
CA CYS A 175 15.06 1.35 -2.27
C CYS A 175 13.76 1.88 -1.68
N THR A 176 13.23 2.96 -2.27
CA THR A 176 11.88 3.42 -2.03
C THR A 176 11.03 3.22 -3.28
N GLY A 177 9.86 2.59 -3.13
CA GLY A 177 8.79 2.67 -4.11
C GLY A 177 7.80 3.74 -3.66
N ILE A 178 7.65 4.82 -4.43
CA ILE A 178 6.68 5.88 -4.15
C ILE A 178 5.37 5.47 -4.81
N MET A 179 4.48 4.90 -4.03
CA MET A 179 3.26 4.28 -4.55
C MET A 179 2.09 5.24 -4.54
N TYR A 180 1.43 5.31 -5.67
CA TYR A 180 0.11 5.93 -5.78
C TYR A 180 -0.96 4.94 -5.34
N ASN A 181 -2.22 5.39 -5.26
CA ASN A 181 -3.30 4.54 -4.76
C ASN A 181 -3.43 3.26 -5.59
N HIS A 182 -3.49 2.14 -4.93
CA HIS A 182 -3.65 0.83 -5.58
C HIS A 182 -4.67 0.00 -4.82
N GLU A 183 -5.55 -0.60 -5.57
CA GLU A 183 -6.81 -1.13 -5.11
C GLU A 183 -6.93 -2.63 -5.39
N SER A 184 -7.75 -3.30 -4.59
CA SER A 184 -8.12 -4.70 -4.78
C SER A 184 -9.31 -5.05 -3.89
N SER A 185 -9.78 -6.28 -3.98
CA SER A 185 -10.77 -6.81 -3.04
C SER A 185 -10.31 -6.79 -1.56
N ARG A 186 -9.00 -6.68 -1.32
CA ARG A 186 -8.40 -6.61 0.02
C ARG A 186 -8.19 -5.18 0.53
N ARG A 187 -8.65 -4.18 -0.21
CA ARG A 187 -8.55 -2.78 0.23
C ARG A 187 -9.29 -2.57 1.54
N GLY A 188 -8.72 -1.79 2.44
CA GLY A 188 -9.36 -1.48 3.73
C GLY A 188 -10.68 -0.72 3.57
N SER A 189 -11.64 -1.00 4.46
CA SER A 189 -12.99 -0.41 4.41
C SER A 189 -13.02 1.11 4.63
N GLN A 190 -11.97 1.68 5.22
CA GLN A 190 -11.84 3.12 5.44
C GLN A 190 -11.54 3.92 4.16
N PHE A 191 -11.13 3.27 3.08
CA PHE A 191 -10.85 3.93 1.81
C PHE A 191 -12.13 4.11 0.97
N VAL A 192 -12.20 5.24 0.26
CA VAL A 192 -13.39 5.61 -0.52
C VAL A 192 -13.79 4.57 -1.55
N THR A 193 -12.84 3.95 -2.22
CA THR A 193 -13.08 2.90 -3.21
C THR A 193 -13.83 1.71 -2.61
N LYS A 194 -13.35 1.19 -1.49
CA LYS A 194 -13.99 0.07 -0.79
C LYS A 194 -15.35 0.46 -0.23
N LYS A 195 -15.47 1.67 0.29
CA LYS A 195 -16.75 2.23 0.76
C LYS A 195 -17.78 2.24 -0.36
N ILE A 196 -17.42 2.69 -1.55
CA ILE A 196 -18.31 2.72 -2.72
C ILE A 196 -18.74 1.31 -3.12
N ILE A 197 -17.78 0.39 -3.25
CA ILE A 197 -18.07 -1.00 -3.63
C ILE A 197 -19.02 -1.67 -2.63
N SER A 198 -18.70 -1.60 -1.36
CA SER A 198 -19.52 -2.18 -0.29
C SER A 198 -20.93 -1.59 -0.25
N SER A 199 -21.03 -0.26 -0.36
CA SER A 199 -22.32 0.45 -0.35
C SER A 199 -23.16 0.12 -1.58
N ALA A 200 -22.57 0.07 -2.76
CA ALA A 200 -23.30 -0.27 -3.99
C ALA A 200 -23.93 -1.66 -3.92
N VAL A 201 -23.18 -2.64 -3.42
CA VAL A 201 -23.71 -4.01 -3.23
C VAL A 201 -24.84 -4.02 -2.21
N LYS A 202 -24.70 -3.35 -1.08
CA LYS A 202 -25.77 -3.23 -0.06
C LYS A 202 -27.01 -2.53 -0.59
N ILE A 203 -26.84 -1.50 -1.39
CA ILE A 203 -27.96 -0.78 -2.03
C ILE A 203 -28.69 -1.73 -2.99
N LYS A 204 -27.97 -2.48 -3.82
CA LYS A 204 -28.59 -3.47 -4.72
C LYS A 204 -29.39 -4.53 -3.98
N LEU A 205 -28.96 -4.91 -2.78
CA LEU A 205 -29.63 -5.90 -1.94
C LEU A 205 -30.72 -5.31 -1.05
N GLY A 206 -30.97 -4.01 -1.11
CA GLY A 206 -31.97 -3.33 -0.26
C GLY A 206 -31.59 -3.22 1.22
N ILE A 207 -30.31 -3.39 1.56
CA ILE A 207 -29.80 -3.31 2.94
C ILE A 207 -29.41 -1.86 3.30
N GLN A 208 -29.12 -1.04 2.32
CA GLN A 208 -28.72 0.36 2.47
C GLN A 208 -29.47 1.22 1.46
N ASP A 209 -29.89 2.43 1.86
CA ASP A 209 -30.69 3.31 1.01
C ASP A 209 -29.86 4.38 0.30
N LYS A 210 -28.88 4.94 0.97
CA LYS A 210 -28.07 6.06 0.49
C LYS A 210 -26.58 5.85 0.74
N LEU A 211 -25.76 6.49 -0.10
CA LEU A 211 -24.32 6.60 0.07
C LEU A 211 -23.94 8.07 0.17
N TYR A 212 -23.33 8.46 1.27
CA TYR A 212 -22.88 9.83 1.50
C TYR A 212 -21.39 9.96 1.21
N LEU A 213 -21.03 10.89 0.33
CA LEU A 213 -19.65 11.16 -0.10
C LEU A 213 -19.37 12.66 -0.05
N GLY A 214 -18.09 13.02 -0.21
CA GLY A 214 -17.65 14.38 -0.33
C GLY A 214 -17.58 14.86 -1.78
N ASN A 215 -16.41 15.36 -2.20
CA ASN A 215 -16.21 15.86 -3.55
C ASN A 215 -16.10 14.74 -4.59
N LEU A 216 -17.11 14.63 -5.47
CA LEU A 216 -17.12 13.62 -6.54
C LEU A 216 -16.15 13.96 -7.68
N GLU A 217 -15.68 15.18 -7.77
CA GLU A 217 -14.72 15.62 -8.80
C GLU A 217 -13.26 15.39 -8.38
N ALA A 218 -13.02 14.96 -7.14
CA ALA A 218 -11.68 14.58 -6.69
C ALA A 218 -11.13 13.44 -7.58
N LYS A 219 -9.89 13.62 -8.04
CA LYS A 219 -9.23 12.67 -8.97
C LYS A 219 -8.12 11.94 -8.27
N ARG A 220 -7.94 10.67 -8.62
CA ARG A 220 -6.89 9.81 -8.10
C ARG A 220 -6.28 8.97 -9.22
N ASP A 221 -5.02 8.62 -9.01
CA ASP A 221 -4.30 7.63 -9.82
C ASP A 221 -4.49 6.28 -9.14
N TRP A 222 -5.43 5.47 -9.63
CA TRP A 222 -5.76 4.17 -9.05
C TRP A 222 -5.20 3.02 -9.87
N GLY A 223 -4.33 2.24 -9.26
CA GLY A 223 -3.77 1.02 -9.84
C GLY A 223 -4.28 -0.25 -9.19
N TYR A 224 -3.73 -1.37 -9.65
CA TYR A 224 -4.10 -2.71 -9.19
C TYR A 224 -3.04 -3.27 -8.24
N ALA A 225 -3.40 -3.53 -6.97
CA ALA A 225 -2.45 -3.92 -5.93
C ALA A 225 -1.59 -5.15 -6.30
N PRO A 226 -2.11 -6.22 -6.91
CA PRO A 226 -1.26 -7.34 -7.34
C PRO A 226 -0.17 -6.97 -8.35
N ASP A 227 -0.39 -5.98 -9.21
CA ASP A 227 0.68 -5.46 -10.09
C ASP A 227 1.77 -4.76 -9.29
N TYR A 228 1.38 -3.99 -8.26
CA TYR A 228 2.31 -3.19 -7.46
C TYR A 228 3.25 -4.05 -6.62
N VAL A 229 2.78 -5.17 -6.08
CA VAL A 229 3.67 -6.09 -5.34
C VAL A 229 4.72 -6.74 -6.24
N LYS A 230 4.40 -6.98 -7.50
CA LYS A 230 5.39 -7.42 -8.49
C LYS A 230 6.44 -6.34 -8.76
N ALA A 231 6.03 -5.08 -8.77
CA ALA A 231 6.97 -3.95 -8.87
C ALA A 231 7.93 -3.91 -7.68
N MET A 232 7.43 -4.11 -6.46
CA MET A 232 8.25 -4.14 -5.24
C MET A 232 9.36 -5.18 -5.35
N TRP A 233 9.02 -6.39 -5.78
CA TRP A 233 9.99 -7.45 -5.99
C TRP A 233 10.99 -7.09 -7.09
N LYS A 234 10.52 -6.59 -8.23
CA LYS A 234 11.39 -6.20 -9.36
C LYS A 234 12.38 -5.10 -8.99
N VAL A 235 11.97 -4.14 -8.17
CA VAL A 235 12.85 -3.07 -7.67
C VAL A 235 14.04 -3.66 -6.93
N LEU A 236 13.84 -4.68 -6.11
CA LEU A 236 14.95 -5.34 -5.39
C LEU A 236 15.78 -6.27 -6.27
N GLN A 237 15.33 -6.59 -7.49
CA GLN A 237 16.12 -7.38 -8.45
C GLN A 237 16.94 -6.50 -9.41
N ALA A 238 16.81 -5.17 -9.34
CA ALA A 238 17.57 -4.26 -10.18
C ALA A 238 19.07 -4.32 -9.90
N ASP A 239 19.87 -3.90 -10.88
CA ASP A 239 21.33 -3.88 -10.73
C ASP A 239 21.80 -2.85 -9.69
N LYS A 240 21.07 -1.75 -9.54
CA LYS A 240 21.37 -0.67 -8.59
C LYS A 240 20.15 -0.34 -7.74
N ALA A 241 20.41 -0.09 -6.47
CA ALA A 241 19.39 0.45 -5.58
C ALA A 241 19.04 1.88 -5.98
N ASP A 242 17.75 2.17 -6.08
CA ASP A 242 17.23 3.49 -6.43
C ASP A 242 15.78 3.64 -5.98
N ASP A 243 15.20 4.81 -6.24
CA ASP A 243 13.82 5.14 -5.89
C ASP A 243 12.97 5.24 -7.15
N PHE A 244 11.76 4.72 -7.09
CA PHE A 244 10.87 4.65 -8.24
C PHE A 244 9.44 5.04 -7.87
N ILE A 245 8.79 5.78 -8.76
CA ILE A 245 7.34 5.99 -8.71
C ILE A 245 6.63 4.76 -9.28
N LEU A 246 5.66 4.25 -8.50
CA LEU A 246 4.74 3.20 -8.91
C LEU A 246 3.35 3.83 -9.08
N ALA A 247 2.93 3.98 -10.33
CA ALA A 247 1.68 4.66 -10.69
C ALA A 247 1.15 4.17 -12.03
N THR A 248 -0.09 4.52 -12.34
CA THR A 248 -0.68 4.25 -13.65
C THR A 248 -0.45 5.40 -14.63
N GLY A 249 -0.27 6.62 -14.12
CA GLY A 249 -0.19 7.84 -14.93
C GLY A 249 -1.56 8.32 -15.43
N LYS A 250 -2.65 7.69 -15.01
CA LYS A 250 -4.01 8.02 -15.40
C LYS A 250 -4.82 8.47 -14.20
N LEU A 251 -5.46 9.62 -14.32
CA LEU A 251 -6.39 10.12 -13.30
C LEU A 251 -7.81 9.68 -13.61
N SER A 252 -8.53 9.31 -12.57
CA SER A 252 -9.97 9.04 -12.62
C SER A 252 -10.66 9.76 -11.45
N SER A 253 -11.86 10.29 -11.69
CA SER A 253 -12.63 10.96 -10.64
C SER A 253 -13.42 9.95 -9.80
N VAL A 254 -13.80 10.38 -8.60
CA VAL A 254 -14.74 9.60 -7.77
C VAL A 254 -16.05 9.37 -8.53
N ARG A 255 -16.51 10.37 -9.29
CA ARG A 255 -17.71 10.25 -10.14
C ARG A 255 -17.57 9.12 -11.17
N GLU A 256 -16.44 9.03 -11.87
CA GLU A 256 -16.17 7.94 -12.81
C GLU A 256 -16.19 6.58 -12.11
N PHE A 257 -15.58 6.48 -10.94
CA PHE A 257 -15.58 5.26 -10.13
C PHE A 257 -17.01 4.84 -9.74
N LEU A 258 -17.82 5.79 -9.29
CA LEU A 258 -19.25 5.58 -8.97
C LEU A 258 -20.03 5.08 -10.18
N ASP A 259 -19.85 5.74 -11.32
CA ASP A 259 -20.59 5.41 -12.54
C ASP A 259 -20.31 3.97 -12.99
N ILE A 260 -19.05 3.60 -13.04
CA ILE A 260 -18.64 2.23 -13.40
C ILE A 260 -19.22 1.22 -12.40
N THR A 261 -19.10 1.50 -11.10
CA THR A 261 -19.54 0.60 -10.02
C THR A 261 -21.05 0.36 -10.06
N PHE A 262 -21.83 1.43 -10.10
CA PHE A 262 -23.29 1.33 -10.10
C PHE A 262 -23.84 0.76 -11.42
N SER A 263 -23.24 1.13 -12.54
CA SER A 263 -23.61 0.57 -13.85
C SER A 263 -23.41 -0.95 -13.92
N TYR A 264 -22.41 -1.47 -13.23
CA TYR A 264 -22.18 -2.91 -13.12
C TYR A 264 -23.36 -3.66 -12.47
N LEU A 265 -24.13 -2.98 -11.63
CA LEU A 265 -25.33 -3.50 -10.95
C LEU A 265 -26.63 -3.08 -11.64
N ASP A 266 -26.58 -2.50 -12.83
CA ASP A 266 -27.73 -1.92 -13.55
C ASP A 266 -28.44 -0.82 -12.72
N LEU A 267 -27.67 -0.03 -11.99
CA LEU A 267 -28.14 1.09 -11.17
C LEU A 267 -27.48 2.40 -11.62
N SER A 268 -28.16 3.51 -11.36
CA SER A 268 -27.58 4.84 -11.48
C SER A 268 -27.16 5.36 -10.12
N TYR A 269 -25.89 5.76 -9.96
CA TYR A 269 -25.41 6.32 -8.71
C TYR A 269 -26.16 7.61 -8.31
N LYS A 270 -26.69 8.34 -9.30
CA LYS A 270 -27.44 9.60 -9.07
C LYS A 270 -28.68 9.42 -8.21
N ASP A 271 -29.26 8.22 -8.20
CA ASP A 271 -30.44 7.92 -7.41
C ASP A 271 -30.13 7.63 -5.93
N TYR A 272 -28.86 7.36 -5.60
CA TYR A 272 -28.47 6.86 -4.28
C TYR A 272 -27.39 7.68 -3.59
N VAL A 273 -26.56 8.40 -4.35
CA VAL A 273 -25.42 9.15 -3.78
C VAL A 273 -25.83 10.57 -3.43
N GLU A 274 -25.54 10.97 -2.20
CA GLU A 274 -25.72 12.33 -1.71
C GLU A 274 -24.39 12.90 -1.22
N ILE A 275 -24.18 14.20 -1.46
CA ILE A 275 -22.98 14.91 -1.00
C ILE A 275 -23.22 15.36 0.43
N ASP A 276 -22.32 14.94 1.35
CA ASP A 276 -22.29 15.39 2.73
C ASP A 276 -21.15 16.41 2.90
N PRO A 277 -21.45 17.67 3.26
CA PRO A 277 -20.42 18.69 3.42
C PRO A 277 -19.29 18.33 4.38
N LYS A 278 -19.56 17.51 5.39
CA LYS A 278 -18.53 17.07 6.35
C LYS A 278 -17.43 16.20 5.73
N PHE A 279 -17.70 15.53 4.61
CA PHE A 279 -16.72 14.75 3.86
C PHE A 279 -16.09 15.53 2.72
N PHE A 280 -16.54 16.76 2.47
CA PHE A 280 -16.07 17.56 1.34
C PHE A 280 -14.65 18.07 1.61
N ARG A 281 -13.74 17.81 0.67
CA ARG A 281 -12.42 18.41 0.61
C ARG A 281 -12.31 19.23 -0.67
N ALA A 282 -11.64 20.37 -0.59
CA ALA A 282 -11.42 21.22 -1.76
C ALA A 282 -10.67 20.47 -2.87
N SER A 283 -10.92 20.88 -4.12
CA SER A 283 -10.19 20.36 -5.27
C SER A 283 -8.72 20.72 -5.19
N GLU A 284 -7.86 19.76 -5.47
CA GLU A 284 -6.41 19.96 -5.50
C GLU A 284 -6.02 20.71 -6.79
N ARG A 285 -5.16 21.72 -6.64
CA ARG A 285 -4.65 22.48 -7.79
C ARG A 285 -3.83 21.61 -8.73
N ASN A 286 -2.95 20.81 -8.15
CA ASN A 286 -2.13 19.83 -8.87
C ASN A 286 -2.45 18.45 -8.29
N PRO A 287 -3.23 17.62 -8.98
CA PRO A 287 -3.61 16.32 -8.46
C PRO A 287 -2.41 15.37 -8.36
N LEU A 288 -2.48 14.41 -7.44
CA LEU A 288 -1.49 13.36 -7.29
C LEU A 288 -1.65 12.35 -8.43
N CYS A 289 -0.84 12.51 -9.46
CA CYS A 289 -0.72 11.64 -10.63
C CYS A 289 0.75 11.33 -10.84
N GLY A 290 1.11 10.06 -10.93
CA GLY A 290 2.51 9.65 -11.01
C GLY A 290 2.99 9.40 -12.43
N ASN A 291 4.19 9.87 -12.73
CA ASN A 291 4.91 9.50 -13.94
C ASN A 291 5.80 8.29 -13.63
N SER A 292 5.43 7.11 -14.14
CA SER A 292 6.14 5.85 -13.91
C SER A 292 7.15 5.51 -15.01
N SER A 293 7.58 6.49 -15.82
CA SER A 293 8.53 6.25 -16.91
C SER A 293 9.85 5.66 -16.44
N LYS A 294 10.35 6.06 -15.29
CA LYS A 294 11.63 5.56 -14.74
C LYS A 294 11.58 4.06 -14.48
N ILE A 295 10.58 3.58 -13.77
CA ILE A 295 10.46 2.14 -13.47
C ILE A 295 10.20 1.34 -14.74
N LYS A 296 9.42 1.87 -15.66
CA LYS A 296 9.17 1.24 -16.97
C LYS A 296 10.46 1.09 -17.77
N ASN A 297 11.23 2.15 -17.88
CA ASN A 297 12.45 2.16 -18.72
C ASN A 297 13.60 1.36 -18.11
N ILE A 298 13.78 1.40 -16.79
CA ILE A 298 14.91 0.74 -16.11
C ILE A 298 14.57 -0.71 -15.72
N ILE A 299 13.35 -0.95 -15.27
CA ILE A 299 12.94 -2.24 -14.66
C ILE A 299 11.95 -3.01 -15.55
N GLY A 300 11.26 -2.31 -16.46
CA GLY A 300 10.29 -2.92 -17.37
C GLY A 300 8.93 -3.21 -16.71
N TRP A 301 8.61 -2.51 -15.63
CA TRP A 301 7.31 -2.64 -14.98
C TRP A 301 6.36 -1.54 -15.41
N GLU A 302 5.10 -1.91 -15.61
CA GLU A 302 3.98 -0.99 -15.75
C GLU A 302 2.70 -1.61 -15.20
N ASN A 303 1.74 -0.75 -14.86
CA ASN A 303 0.40 -1.20 -14.46
C ASN A 303 -0.30 -1.86 -15.67
N THR A 304 -0.92 -3.03 -15.45
CA THR A 304 -1.51 -3.83 -16.53
C THR A 304 -3.04 -3.84 -16.55
N LYS A 305 -3.69 -3.38 -15.47
CA LYS A 305 -5.14 -3.50 -15.32
C LYS A 305 -5.83 -2.15 -15.40
N SER A 306 -6.97 -2.11 -16.10
CA SER A 306 -7.83 -0.93 -16.16
C SER A 306 -8.60 -0.72 -14.85
N LEU A 307 -9.14 0.48 -14.68
CA LEU A 307 -10.03 0.77 -13.55
C LEU A 307 -11.29 -0.12 -13.58
N GLU A 308 -11.83 -0.37 -14.76
CA GLU A 308 -12.99 -1.25 -14.98
C GLU A 308 -12.70 -2.68 -14.50
N TYR A 309 -11.52 -3.20 -14.81
CA TYR A 309 -11.09 -4.52 -14.33
C TYR A 309 -11.02 -4.57 -12.80
N ILE A 310 -10.40 -3.55 -12.20
CA ILE A 310 -10.24 -3.46 -10.73
C ILE A 310 -11.60 -3.42 -10.06
N ILE A 311 -12.51 -2.57 -10.54
CA ILE A 311 -13.86 -2.44 -9.99
C ILE A 311 -14.63 -3.76 -10.13
N LYS A 312 -14.54 -4.41 -11.28
CA LYS A 312 -15.20 -5.70 -11.50
C LYS A 312 -14.73 -6.75 -10.49
N GLU A 313 -13.43 -6.87 -10.27
CA GLU A 313 -12.87 -7.80 -9.28
C GLU A 313 -13.35 -7.48 -7.88
N MET A 314 -13.33 -6.20 -7.48
CA MET A 314 -13.80 -5.76 -6.17
C MET A 314 -15.30 -6.07 -5.99
N MET A 315 -16.12 -5.82 -7.02
CA MET A 315 -17.56 -6.09 -7.01
C MET A 315 -17.86 -7.57 -6.92
N ASP A 316 -17.24 -8.39 -7.74
CA ASP A 316 -17.45 -9.85 -7.75
C ASP A 316 -17.11 -10.45 -6.38
N ASN A 317 -16.03 -10.01 -5.77
CA ASN A 317 -15.61 -10.44 -4.44
C ASN A 317 -16.58 -9.97 -3.35
N GLU A 318 -17.05 -8.74 -3.41
CA GLU A 318 -18.02 -8.21 -2.43
C GLU A 318 -19.37 -8.93 -2.51
N MET A 319 -19.83 -9.22 -3.73
CA MET A 319 -21.09 -9.94 -3.92
C MET A 319 -21.04 -11.37 -3.39
N LEU A 320 -19.89 -12.05 -3.44
CA LEU A 320 -19.71 -13.39 -2.89
C LEU A 320 -20.01 -13.46 -1.39
N LYS A 321 -19.74 -12.40 -0.63
CA LYS A 321 -20.03 -12.35 0.81
C LYS A 321 -21.50 -12.54 1.15
N TYR A 322 -22.41 -12.27 0.22
CA TYR A 322 -23.85 -12.34 0.40
C TYR A 322 -24.50 -13.56 -0.27
N LYS A 323 -23.75 -14.31 -1.10
CA LYS A 323 -24.25 -15.54 -1.74
C LYS A 323 -24.18 -16.77 -0.82
N THR A 324 -23.37 -16.71 0.22
CA THR A 324 -23.08 -17.82 1.14
C THR A 324 -23.90 -17.74 2.44
N LYS A 325 -24.89 -16.85 2.52
CA LYS A 325 -25.83 -16.74 3.66
C LYS A 325 -27.21 -17.24 3.30
#